data_5017d4db973e19f7e88872b22036daa5
#
_entry.id   5017d4db973e19f7e88872b22036daa5
#
_cell.length_a   1.000
_cell.length_b   1.000
_cell.length_c   1.000
_cell.angle_alpha   90.00
_cell.angle_beta   90.00
_cell.angle_gamma   90.00
#
_symmetry.space_group_name_H-M   'P 1'
#
loop_
_entity.id
_entity.type
_entity.pdbx_description
1 polymer ?
#
loop_
_entity_poly.entity_id
_entity_poly.type
_entity_poly.pdbx_seq_one_letter_code
_entity_poly.pdbx_strand_id
1 'polypeptide(L)'
;MNQTENTISMEKLNHVRFRALPCSHDFCITCGLCSSACPASGIDGFDPRTLVRMAGLGLENEIINARWPWICTMCGKCEHLCPMDIRIPDLVRSIRGLREKNKIPGILQKGLEAALKTGNNLGLPKEDFIYIVEDVAGEIAEEPGFEDFKVPIDKKGANLLSTIHNKLVNTHTEDLKYWWKIFHAAKEDWTITSENWEGTSWGLFTGDDEAVKIMAGRIMEQMKRLEIKNLLWPE
;
A
#
# COMPACT_ATOMS: atom_id res chain seq x y z
N MET A 1 20.21 -45.90 -23.38
CA MET A 1 19.21 -45.18 -22.60
C MET A 1 19.95 -44.53 -21.43
N ASN A 2 20.36 -43.24 -21.61
CA ASN A 2 21.05 -42.48 -20.57
C ASN A 2 20.01 -41.87 -19.65
N GLN A 3 19.90 -42.42 -18.44
CA GLN A 3 19.23 -41.75 -17.34
C GLN A 3 20.17 -40.64 -16.83
N THR A 4 19.91 -39.41 -17.26
CA THR A 4 20.50 -38.23 -16.58
C THR A 4 19.82 -38.15 -15.22
N GLU A 5 20.55 -38.56 -14.18
CA GLU A 5 20.17 -38.31 -12.78
C GLU A 5 20.03 -36.80 -12.59
N ASN A 6 18.81 -36.34 -12.44
CA ASN A 6 18.49 -35.00 -11.97
C ASN A 6 18.79 -34.92 -10.45
N THR A 7 20.08 -34.95 -10.11
CA THR A 7 20.52 -34.68 -8.72
C THR A 7 20.41 -33.17 -8.53
N ILE A 8 19.42 -32.75 -7.77
CA ILE A 8 19.34 -31.36 -7.29
C ILE A 8 20.51 -31.18 -6.33
N SER A 9 21.53 -30.44 -6.76
CA SER A 9 22.67 -30.12 -5.93
C SER A 9 22.19 -29.27 -4.74
N MET A 10 22.58 -29.68 -3.51
CA MET A 10 22.31 -28.94 -2.27
C MET A 10 22.86 -27.50 -2.32
N GLU A 11 23.84 -27.21 -3.16
CA GLU A 11 24.33 -25.85 -3.42
C GLU A 11 23.29 -24.94 -4.07
N LYS A 12 22.36 -25.49 -4.87
CA LYS A 12 21.23 -24.72 -5.44
C LYS A 12 20.17 -24.35 -4.40
N LEU A 13 20.14 -25.02 -3.25
CA LEU A 13 19.23 -24.71 -2.14
C LEU A 13 19.76 -23.56 -1.24
N ASN A 14 20.98 -23.12 -1.46
CA ASN A 14 21.58 -22.03 -0.68
C ASN A 14 21.29 -20.62 -1.21
N HIS A 15 20.47 -20.48 -2.24
CA HIS A 15 20.07 -19.15 -2.76
C HIS A 15 18.91 -18.55 -1.95
N VAL A 16 19.29 -18.05 -0.82
CA VAL A 16 18.40 -17.61 0.23
C VAL A 16 18.16 -16.10 0.14
N ARG A 17 17.53 -15.62 -0.92
CA ARG A 17 17.04 -14.23 -0.95
C ARG A 17 15.89 -14.01 0.04
N PHE A 18 15.03 -15.01 0.26
CA PHE A 18 13.89 -14.88 1.17
C PHE A 18 14.20 -15.17 2.65
N ARG A 19 15.36 -15.78 3.01
CA ARG A 19 15.75 -15.96 4.42
C ARG A 19 16.12 -14.65 5.13
N ALA A 20 16.46 -13.61 4.39
CA ALA A 20 16.71 -12.29 4.95
C ALA A 20 15.42 -11.51 5.28
N LEU A 21 14.26 -12.05 4.91
CA LEU A 21 12.98 -11.42 5.17
C LEU A 21 12.47 -11.80 6.56
N PRO A 22 11.87 -10.86 7.29
CA PRO A 22 11.32 -11.10 8.62
C PRO A 22 9.99 -11.88 8.57
N CYS A 23 9.86 -12.82 7.64
CA CYS A 23 8.70 -13.69 7.52
C CYS A 23 9.12 -15.12 7.84
N SER A 24 8.49 -15.71 8.85
CA SER A 24 8.73 -17.07 9.34
C SER A 24 8.15 -18.15 8.40
N HIS A 25 8.28 -17.95 7.07
CA HIS A 25 7.71 -18.86 6.07
C HIS A 25 8.23 -20.31 6.18
N ASP A 26 9.42 -20.51 6.73
CA ASP A 26 10.01 -21.82 6.98
C ASP A 26 9.20 -22.64 8.02
N PHE A 27 8.46 -21.98 8.90
CA PHE A 27 7.63 -22.63 9.92
C PHE A 27 6.23 -23.04 9.43
N CYS A 28 5.96 -22.95 8.13
CA CYS A 28 4.65 -23.26 7.59
C CYS A 28 4.28 -24.74 7.79
N ILE A 29 3.25 -24.99 8.60
CA ILE A 29 2.69 -26.35 8.85
C ILE A 29 1.69 -26.80 7.78
N THR A 30 1.49 -26.02 6.74
CA THR A 30 0.63 -26.35 5.58
C THR A 30 -0.86 -26.56 5.93
N CYS A 31 -1.37 -25.94 6.99
CA CYS A 31 -2.75 -26.11 7.48
C CYS A 31 -3.84 -25.61 6.52
N GLY A 32 -3.52 -24.67 5.60
CA GLY A 32 -4.44 -24.17 4.58
C GLY A 32 -5.37 -23.03 5.00
N LEU A 33 -5.32 -22.54 6.24
CA LEU A 33 -6.17 -21.45 6.73
C LEU A 33 -5.99 -20.17 5.90
N CYS A 34 -4.77 -19.86 5.47
CA CYS A 34 -4.49 -18.71 4.60
C CYS A 34 -5.19 -18.81 3.24
N SER A 35 -5.27 -20.00 2.65
CA SER A 35 -5.94 -20.25 1.36
C SER A 35 -7.45 -20.18 1.49
N SER A 36 -8.02 -20.76 2.56
CA SER A 36 -9.47 -20.74 2.79
C SER A 36 -10.02 -19.35 3.06
N ALA A 37 -9.22 -18.48 3.66
CA ALA A 37 -9.62 -17.11 4.00
C ALA A 37 -9.36 -16.09 2.89
N CYS A 38 -8.52 -16.43 1.93
CA CYS A 38 -8.09 -15.49 0.90
C CYS A 38 -9.18 -15.28 -0.16
N PRO A 39 -9.70 -14.05 -0.35
CA PRO A 39 -10.71 -13.77 -1.37
C PRO A 39 -10.19 -13.92 -2.80
N ALA A 40 -8.87 -13.94 -2.97
CA ALA A 40 -8.20 -14.07 -4.27
C ALA A 40 -7.68 -15.50 -4.53
N SER A 41 -7.89 -16.45 -3.59
CA SER A 41 -7.45 -17.84 -3.76
C SER A 41 -8.15 -18.48 -4.96
N GLY A 42 -7.39 -19.12 -5.84
CA GLY A 42 -7.89 -19.76 -7.06
C GLY A 42 -7.89 -18.87 -8.30
N ILE A 43 -7.80 -17.53 -8.15
CA ILE A 43 -7.74 -16.63 -9.32
C ILE A 43 -6.37 -16.77 -9.99
N ASP A 44 -6.36 -17.09 -11.28
CA ASP A 44 -5.15 -17.35 -12.08
C ASP A 44 -4.16 -18.33 -11.38
N GLY A 45 -4.67 -19.27 -10.60
CA GLY A 45 -3.87 -20.22 -9.84
C GLY A 45 -3.17 -19.66 -8.60
N PHE A 46 -3.50 -18.45 -8.18
CA PHE A 46 -2.96 -17.88 -6.93
C PHE A 46 -3.47 -18.65 -5.72
N ASP A 47 -2.56 -19.06 -4.84
CA ASP A 47 -2.86 -19.70 -3.57
C ASP A 47 -1.79 -19.28 -2.54
N PRO A 48 -2.18 -18.61 -1.43
CA PRO A 48 -1.23 -18.12 -0.43
C PRO A 48 -0.40 -19.23 0.21
N ARG A 49 -0.98 -20.42 0.44
CA ARG A 49 -0.26 -21.56 1.00
C ARG A 49 0.79 -22.07 0.03
N THR A 50 0.46 -22.19 -1.25
CA THR A 50 1.40 -22.58 -2.30
C THR A 50 2.54 -21.59 -2.40
N LEU A 51 2.26 -20.29 -2.35
CA LEU A 51 3.28 -19.22 -2.33
C LEU A 51 4.27 -19.41 -1.18
N VAL A 52 3.76 -19.59 0.06
CA VAL A 52 4.60 -19.77 1.25
C VAL A 52 5.45 -21.03 1.14
N ARG A 53 4.86 -22.14 0.65
CA ARG A 53 5.60 -23.40 0.46
C ARG A 53 6.69 -23.28 -0.60
N MET A 54 6.41 -22.62 -1.72
CA MET A 54 7.42 -22.38 -2.74
C MET A 54 8.56 -21.49 -2.24
N ALA A 55 8.26 -20.48 -1.42
CA ALA A 55 9.27 -19.66 -0.77
C ALA A 55 10.17 -20.50 0.16
N GLY A 56 9.57 -21.37 1.00
CA GLY A 56 10.31 -22.28 1.89
C GLY A 56 11.12 -23.35 1.14
N LEU A 57 10.76 -23.67 -0.09
CA LEU A 57 11.52 -24.58 -0.97
C LEU A 57 12.58 -23.87 -1.82
N GLY A 58 12.74 -22.55 -1.71
CA GLY A 58 13.71 -21.78 -2.48
C GLY A 58 13.38 -21.64 -3.97
N LEU A 59 12.08 -21.80 -4.35
CA LEU A 59 11.61 -21.65 -5.74
C LEU A 59 11.40 -20.16 -6.08
N GLU A 60 12.44 -19.37 -5.88
CA GLU A 60 12.39 -17.90 -5.99
C GLU A 60 12.09 -17.44 -7.42
N ASN A 61 12.77 -18.03 -8.40
CA ASN A 61 12.63 -17.63 -9.80
C ASN A 61 11.21 -17.88 -10.31
N GLU A 62 10.60 -18.98 -9.89
CA GLU A 62 9.24 -19.35 -10.25
C GLU A 62 8.25 -18.34 -9.66
N ILE A 63 8.43 -17.98 -8.39
CA ILE A 63 7.56 -17.02 -7.69
C ILE A 63 7.72 -15.61 -8.27
N ILE A 64 8.96 -15.13 -8.43
CA ILE A 64 9.25 -13.79 -8.94
C ILE A 64 8.71 -13.61 -10.35
N ASN A 65 8.75 -14.64 -11.19
CA ASN A 65 8.26 -14.57 -12.57
C ASN A 65 6.76 -14.89 -12.71
N ALA A 66 6.12 -15.43 -11.68
CA ALA A 66 4.69 -15.69 -11.69
C ALA A 66 3.86 -14.39 -11.75
N ARG A 67 2.65 -14.48 -12.29
CA ARG A 67 1.70 -13.37 -12.31
C ARG A 67 0.98 -13.17 -10.97
N TRP A 68 0.82 -14.23 -10.21
CA TRP A 68 -0.02 -14.28 -9.01
C TRP A 68 0.39 -13.33 -7.87
N PRO A 69 1.66 -12.93 -7.62
CA PRO A 69 1.94 -11.92 -6.60
C PRO A 69 1.15 -10.61 -6.79
N TRP A 70 0.76 -10.29 -8.04
CA TRP A 70 -0.05 -9.10 -8.34
C TRP A 70 -1.54 -9.28 -8.12
N ILE A 71 -2.02 -10.51 -7.91
CA ILE A 71 -3.42 -10.81 -7.59
C ILE A 71 -3.68 -10.56 -6.10
N CYS A 72 -2.67 -10.71 -5.26
CA CYS A 72 -2.77 -10.42 -3.84
C CYS A 72 -3.12 -8.94 -3.59
N THR A 73 -4.21 -8.69 -2.85
CA THR A 73 -4.64 -7.35 -2.47
C THR A 73 -3.93 -6.83 -1.21
N MET A 74 -3.06 -7.64 -0.59
CA MET A 74 -2.34 -7.34 0.66
C MET A 74 -3.27 -7.03 1.85
N CYS A 75 -4.47 -7.59 1.87
CA CYS A 75 -5.49 -7.31 2.89
C CYS A 75 -5.20 -7.87 4.31
N GLY A 76 -4.14 -8.67 4.49
CA GLY A 76 -3.73 -9.21 5.79
C GLY A 76 -4.53 -10.39 6.34
N LYS A 77 -5.66 -10.80 5.73
CA LYS A 77 -6.50 -11.90 6.26
C LYS A 77 -5.73 -13.20 6.48
N CYS A 78 -4.84 -13.56 5.55
CA CYS A 78 -4.03 -14.76 5.63
C CYS A 78 -3.03 -14.75 6.80
N GLU A 79 -2.47 -13.59 7.10
CA GLU A 79 -1.58 -13.36 8.24
C GLU A 79 -2.34 -13.47 9.56
N HIS A 80 -3.47 -12.77 9.66
CA HIS A 80 -4.31 -12.78 10.87
C HIS A 80 -4.79 -14.16 11.28
N LEU A 81 -5.01 -15.09 10.33
CA LEU A 81 -5.47 -16.44 10.58
C LEU A 81 -4.34 -17.49 10.65
N CYS A 82 -3.10 -17.07 10.45
CA CYS A 82 -1.97 -17.99 10.46
C CYS A 82 -1.59 -18.39 11.88
N PRO A 83 -1.68 -19.69 12.27
CA PRO A 83 -1.30 -20.12 13.62
C PRO A 83 0.21 -20.05 13.86
N MET A 84 1.00 -19.88 12.79
CA MET A 84 2.46 -19.75 12.83
C MET A 84 2.92 -18.29 12.62
N ASP A 85 2.00 -17.34 12.62
CA ASP A 85 2.27 -15.91 12.53
C ASP A 85 3.10 -15.53 11.28
N ILE A 86 2.84 -16.21 10.15
CA ILE A 86 3.55 -15.96 8.89
C ILE A 86 3.01 -14.72 8.22
N ARG A 87 3.88 -13.73 8.03
CA ARG A 87 3.56 -12.44 7.42
C ARG A 87 3.52 -12.54 5.89
N ILE A 88 2.47 -13.17 5.36
CA ILE A 88 2.32 -13.42 3.92
C ILE A 88 2.26 -12.14 3.09
N PRO A 89 1.60 -11.04 3.50
CA PRO A 89 1.66 -9.78 2.78
C PRO A 89 3.08 -9.23 2.61
N ASP A 90 3.92 -9.32 3.64
CA ASP A 90 5.32 -8.89 3.55
C ASP A 90 6.12 -9.74 2.57
N LEU A 91 5.87 -11.06 2.56
CA LEU A 91 6.48 -11.95 1.57
C LEU A 91 6.08 -11.54 0.15
N VAL A 92 4.79 -11.29 -0.10
CA VAL A 92 4.28 -10.84 -1.41
C VAL A 92 4.91 -9.50 -1.80
N ARG A 93 4.98 -8.55 -0.88
CA ARG A 93 5.58 -7.24 -1.08
C ARG A 93 7.05 -7.36 -1.50
N SER A 94 7.80 -8.18 -0.80
CA SER A 94 9.21 -8.42 -1.11
C SER A 94 9.42 -9.10 -2.47
N ILE A 95 8.56 -10.05 -2.84
CA ILE A 95 8.57 -10.68 -4.15
C ILE A 95 8.32 -9.64 -5.25
N ARG A 96 7.38 -8.72 -5.05
CA ARG A 96 7.12 -7.62 -5.99
C ARG A 96 8.33 -6.72 -6.16
N GLY A 97 8.99 -6.35 -5.06
CA GLY A 97 10.20 -5.51 -5.08
C GLY A 97 11.41 -6.13 -5.76
N LEU A 98 11.45 -7.47 -5.85
CA LEU A 98 12.53 -8.19 -6.54
C LEU A 98 12.33 -8.28 -8.07
N ARG A 99 11.16 -7.87 -8.59
CA ARG A 99 10.89 -7.96 -10.03
C ARG A 99 11.61 -6.87 -10.81
N GLU A 100 11.98 -7.21 -12.03
CA GLU A 100 12.43 -6.23 -13.01
C GLU A 100 11.31 -5.23 -13.31
N LYS A 101 11.64 -3.95 -13.43
CA LYS A 101 10.66 -2.86 -13.64
C LYS A 101 9.75 -3.10 -14.85
N ASN A 102 10.27 -3.66 -15.95
CA ASN A 102 9.52 -3.99 -17.16
C ASN A 102 8.48 -5.12 -16.98
N LYS A 103 8.53 -5.85 -15.86
CA LYS A 103 7.59 -6.91 -15.50
C LYS A 103 6.55 -6.47 -14.46
N ILE A 104 6.62 -5.23 -14.00
CA ILE A 104 5.59 -4.63 -13.15
C ILE A 104 4.40 -4.25 -14.02
N PRO A 105 3.14 -4.47 -13.57
CA PRO A 105 1.98 -4.02 -14.32
C PRO A 105 2.05 -2.53 -14.63
N GLY A 106 1.92 -2.17 -15.92
CA GLY A 106 2.21 -0.81 -16.40
C GLY A 106 1.38 0.28 -15.73
N ILE A 107 0.15 -0.03 -15.30
CA ILE A 107 -0.70 0.91 -14.56
C ILE A 107 -0.11 1.24 -13.18
N LEU A 108 0.46 0.25 -12.49
CA LEU A 108 1.08 0.44 -11.19
C LEU A 108 2.39 1.24 -11.30
N GLN A 109 3.18 0.94 -12.34
CA GLN A 109 4.42 1.68 -12.59
C GLN A 109 4.15 3.14 -12.91
N LYS A 110 3.17 3.44 -13.79
CA LYS A 110 2.79 4.83 -14.12
C LYS A 110 2.30 5.60 -12.89
N GLY A 111 1.47 4.96 -12.04
CA GLY A 111 1.00 5.60 -10.81
C GLY A 111 2.15 5.89 -9.83
N LEU A 112 3.08 4.96 -9.66
CA LEU A 112 4.25 5.17 -8.82
C LEU A 112 5.16 6.28 -9.37
N GLU A 113 5.44 6.30 -10.67
CA GLU A 113 6.24 7.34 -11.32
C GLU A 113 5.60 8.73 -11.16
N ALA A 114 4.26 8.83 -11.31
CA ALA A 114 3.52 10.06 -11.08
C ALA A 114 3.63 10.51 -9.62
N ALA A 115 3.42 9.59 -8.64
CA ALA A 115 3.55 9.89 -7.22
C ALA A 115 4.97 10.38 -6.86
N LEU A 116 6.01 9.75 -7.39
CA LEU A 116 7.39 10.19 -7.20
C LEU A 116 7.69 11.54 -7.83
N LYS A 117 7.07 11.87 -8.96
CA LYS A 117 7.30 13.13 -9.68
C LYS A 117 6.52 14.30 -9.08
N THR A 118 5.25 14.10 -8.73
CA THR A 118 4.30 15.17 -8.40
C THR A 118 3.80 15.16 -6.95
N GLY A 119 4.11 14.11 -6.17
CA GLY A 119 3.60 13.95 -4.80
C GLY A 119 2.21 13.31 -4.71
N ASN A 120 1.64 12.91 -5.86
CA ASN A 120 0.41 12.12 -5.92
C ASN A 120 0.38 11.27 -7.20
N ASN A 121 -0.28 10.12 -7.16
CA ASN A 121 -0.27 9.16 -8.27
C ASN A 121 -1.15 9.58 -9.46
N LEU A 122 -2.01 10.58 -9.28
CA LEU A 122 -2.83 11.14 -10.35
C LEU A 122 -2.05 12.14 -11.21
N GLY A 123 -0.92 12.64 -10.72
CA GLY A 123 -0.21 13.76 -11.35
C GLY A 123 -0.98 15.06 -11.28
N LEU A 124 -1.91 15.18 -10.30
CA LEU A 124 -2.79 16.33 -10.16
C LEU A 124 -2.00 17.57 -9.73
N PRO A 125 -2.12 18.70 -10.45
CA PRO A 125 -1.55 19.98 -10.04
C PRO A 125 -2.11 20.46 -8.70
N LYS A 126 -1.33 21.25 -7.99
CA LYS A 126 -1.71 21.79 -6.68
C LYS A 126 -3.01 22.61 -6.73
N GLU A 127 -3.14 23.45 -7.71
CA GLU A 127 -4.29 24.34 -7.90
C GLU A 127 -5.57 23.55 -8.13
N ASP A 128 -5.50 22.49 -8.94
CA ASP A 128 -6.63 21.60 -9.22
C ASP A 128 -7.03 20.80 -7.97
N PHE A 129 -6.04 20.33 -7.20
CA PHE A 129 -6.31 19.66 -5.92
C PHE A 129 -7.02 20.59 -4.93
N ILE A 130 -6.53 21.82 -4.77
CA ILE A 130 -7.16 22.81 -3.88
C ILE A 130 -8.60 23.07 -4.33
N TYR A 131 -8.83 23.29 -5.63
CA TYR A 131 -10.16 23.50 -6.17
C TYR A 131 -11.12 22.36 -5.83
N ILE A 132 -10.70 21.08 -6.04
CA ILE A 132 -11.53 19.92 -5.75
C ILE A 132 -11.89 19.84 -4.26
N VAL A 133 -10.92 20.02 -3.37
CA VAL A 133 -11.19 19.90 -1.92
C VAL A 133 -12.01 21.07 -1.37
N GLU A 134 -11.89 22.26 -1.94
CA GLU A 134 -12.72 23.42 -1.61
C GLU A 134 -14.15 23.26 -2.13
N ASP A 135 -14.33 22.69 -3.33
CA ASP A 135 -15.64 22.39 -3.91
C ASP A 135 -16.39 21.37 -3.03
N VAL A 136 -15.74 20.25 -2.65
CA VAL A 136 -16.30 19.27 -1.72
C VAL A 136 -16.63 19.90 -0.35
N ALA A 137 -15.79 20.80 0.15
CA ALA A 137 -16.07 21.52 1.39
C ALA A 137 -17.28 22.46 1.27
N GLY A 138 -17.44 23.08 0.10
CA GLY A 138 -18.62 23.92 -0.23
C GLY A 138 -19.91 23.11 -0.18
N GLU A 139 -19.91 21.92 -0.75
CA GLU A 139 -21.08 21.02 -0.69
C GLU A 139 -21.42 20.61 0.75
N ILE A 140 -20.42 20.41 1.63
CA ILE A 140 -20.67 20.16 3.07
C ILE A 140 -21.29 21.40 3.72
N ALA A 141 -20.81 22.60 3.40
CA ALA A 141 -21.30 23.84 3.99
C ALA A 141 -22.76 24.16 3.61
N GLU A 142 -23.31 23.56 2.55
CA GLU A 142 -24.73 23.66 2.18
C GLU A 142 -25.63 22.77 3.04
N GLU A 143 -25.05 21.85 3.82
CA GLU A 143 -25.83 20.94 4.67
C GLU A 143 -26.18 21.59 6.02
N PRO A 144 -27.39 21.35 6.57
CA PRO A 144 -27.78 21.89 7.88
C PRO A 144 -26.83 21.48 9.00
N GLY A 145 -26.30 22.46 9.72
CA GLY A 145 -25.37 22.27 10.83
C GLY A 145 -23.88 22.25 10.44
N PHE A 146 -23.58 22.55 9.16
CA PHE A 146 -22.22 22.65 8.65
C PHE A 146 -21.97 23.99 7.92
N GLU A 147 -22.79 25.01 8.16
CA GLU A 147 -22.77 26.29 7.42
C GLU A 147 -21.45 27.05 7.54
N ASP A 148 -20.67 26.80 8.57
CA ASP A 148 -19.34 27.36 8.80
C ASP A 148 -18.19 26.45 8.39
N PHE A 149 -18.49 25.29 7.79
CA PHE A 149 -17.46 24.31 7.44
C PHE A 149 -16.51 24.85 6.39
N LYS A 150 -15.21 24.67 6.64
CA LYS A 150 -14.12 24.90 5.69
C LYS A 150 -13.07 23.83 5.86
N VAL A 151 -12.53 23.32 4.76
CA VAL A 151 -11.40 22.41 4.80
C VAL A 151 -10.13 23.18 5.19
N PRO A 152 -9.44 22.80 6.27
CA PRO A 152 -8.19 23.46 6.66
C PRO A 152 -7.03 22.92 5.81
N ILE A 153 -6.52 23.76 4.91
CA ILE A 153 -5.37 23.46 4.05
C ILE A 153 -4.14 24.16 4.59
N ASP A 154 -3.04 23.43 4.74
CA ASP A 154 -1.74 23.96 5.19
C ASP A 154 -1.79 24.74 6.53
N LYS A 155 -2.71 24.39 7.42
CA LYS A 155 -2.83 25.03 8.74
C LYS A 155 -1.66 24.64 9.62
N LYS A 156 -0.89 25.64 10.06
CA LYS A 156 0.21 25.43 11.03
C LYS A 156 -0.29 25.15 12.44
N GLY A 157 0.42 24.27 13.14
CA GLY A 157 0.17 23.98 14.55
C GLY A 157 -1.12 23.18 14.79
N ALA A 158 -1.75 22.65 13.74
CA ALA A 158 -2.86 21.72 13.91
C ALA A 158 -2.43 20.48 14.71
N ASN A 159 -3.37 19.89 15.43
CA ASN A 159 -3.11 18.66 16.19
C ASN A 159 -2.80 17.48 15.26
N LEU A 160 -3.43 17.44 14.08
CA LEU A 160 -3.45 16.28 13.20
C LEU A 160 -3.25 16.68 11.74
N LEU A 161 -2.32 16.02 11.05
CA LEU A 161 -2.24 15.99 9.59
C LEU A 161 -2.96 14.73 9.08
N SER A 162 -3.92 14.89 8.17
CA SER A 162 -4.55 13.77 7.47
C SER A 162 -4.02 13.66 6.04
N THR A 163 -3.52 12.48 5.66
CA THR A 163 -3.32 12.16 4.23
C THR A 163 -4.64 11.81 3.57
N ILE A 164 -4.69 11.86 2.26
CA ILE A 164 -5.90 11.57 1.47
C ILE A 164 -5.55 10.52 0.44
N HIS A 165 -6.33 9.43 0.37
CA HIS A 165 -6.19 8.48 -0.72
C HIS A 165 -6.70 9.08 -2.03
N ASN A 166 -6.00 8.83 -3.12
CA ASN A 166 -6.33 9.39 -4.45
C ASN A 166 -7.76 9.13 -4.93
N LYS A 167 -8.34 7.97 -4.57
CA LYS A 167 -9.74 7.66 -4.91
C LYS A 167 -10.73 8.65 -4.30
N LEU A 168 -10.44 9.16 -3.12
CA LEU A 168 -11.30 10.13 -2.43
C LEU A 168 -11.33 11.47 -3.15
N VAL A 169 -10.27 11.80 -3.88
CA VAL A 169 -10.20 13.05 -4.66
C VAL A 169 -10.82 12.89 -6.05
N ASN A 170 -10.78 11.67 -6.62
CA ASN A 170 -11.11 11.46 -8.02
C ASN A 170 -12.47 10.77 -8.26
N THR A 171 -12.80 9.73 -7.48
CA THR A 171 -13.97 8.88 -7.78
C THR A 171 -14.91 8.64 -6.60
N HIS A 172 -14.51 8.95 -5.39
CA HIS A 172 -15.25 8.66 -4.15
C HIS A 172 -15.26 9.88 -3.22
N THR A 173 -15.58 11.04 -3.78
CA THR A 173 -15.59 12.32 -3.04
C THR A 173 -16.60 12.32 -1.89
N GLU A 174 -17.70 11.54 -2.02
CA GLU A 174 -18.65 11.34 -0.94
C GLU A 174 -18.03 10.76 0.34
N ASP A 175 -17.09 9.80 0.18
CA ASP A 175 -16.40 9.20 1.33
C ASP A 175 -15.52 10.24 2.05
N LEU A 176 -14.95 11.20 1.31
CA LEU A 176 -14.19 12.30 1.88
C LEU A 176 -15.07 13.21 2.73
N LYS A 177 -16.30 13.48 2.30
CA LYS A 177 -17.29 14.25 3.08
C LYS A 177 -17.58 13.61 4.43
N TYR A 178 -17.71 12.27 4.51
CA TYR A 178 -17.93 11.59 5.78
C TYR A 178 -16.77 11.79 6.76
N TRP A 179 -15.53 11.67 6.30
CA TRP A 179 -14.35 11.93 7.13
C TRP A 179 -14.36 13.35 7.69
N TRP A 180 -14.59 14.34 6.85
CA TRP A 180 -14.55 15.74 7.24
C TRP A 180 -15.71 16.13 8.17
N LYS A 181 -16.90 15.58 7.96
CA LYS A 181 -18.04 15.75 8.89
C LYS A 181 -17.73 15.15 10.24
N ILE A 182 -17.06 14.00 10.30
CA ILE A 182 -16.61 13.40 11.57
C ILE A 182 -15.63 14.32 12.27
N PHE A 183 -14.63 14.85 11.58
CA PHE A 183 -13.67 15.79 12.18
C PHE A 183 -14.35 17.07 12.68
N HIS A 184 -15.28 17.63 11.93
CA HIS A 184 -16.06 18.80 12.33
C HIS A 184 -16.91 18.51 13.59
N ALA A 185 -17.66 17.43 13.60
CA ALA A 185 -18.49 17.03 14.75
C ALA A 185 -17.67 16.73 16.00
N ALA A 186 -16.49 16.12 15.83
CA ALA A 186 -15.53 15.86 16.91
C ALA A 186 -14.79 17.12 17.38
N LYS A 187 -14.92 18.23 16.67
CA LYS A 187 -14.13 19.47 16.88
C LYS A 187 -12.62 19.19 16.83
N GLU A 188 -12.21 18.28 15.94
CA GLU A 188 -10.81 17.94 15.76
C GLU A 188 -10.05 19.13 15.16
N ASP A 189 -8.86 19.37 15.65
CA ASP A 189 -7.94 20.35 15.11
C ASP A 189 -7.01 19.70 14.09
N TRP A 190 -7.41 19.68 12.83
CA TRP A 190 -6.77 18.96 11.75
C TRP A 190 -6.39 19.85 10.57
N THR A 191 -5.62 19.29 9.65
CA THR A 191 -5.33 19.89 8.36
C THR A 191 -4.98 18.82 7.32
N ILE A 192 -5.05 19.21 6.05
CA ILE A 192 -4.44 18.52 4.92
C ILE A 192 -3.34 19.37 4.33
N THR A 193 -2.46 18.78 3.54
CA THR A 193 -1.44 19.53 2.81
C THR A 193 -1.87 19.80 1.38
N SER A 194 -1.52 20.96 0.84
CA SER A 194 -1.76 21.31 -0.57
C SER A 194 -0.85 20.56 -1.55
N GLU A 195 0.25 19.99 -1.05
CA GLU A 195 1.24 19.21 -1.81
C GLU A 195 1.63 17.95 -1.04
N ASN A 196 1.98 16.88 -1.75
CA ASN A 196 2.34 15.58 -1.14
C ASN A 196 1.27 15.06 -0.15
N TRP A 197 0.03 15.25 -0.51
CA TRP A 197 -1.14 14.92 0.31
C TRP A 197 -1.50 13.42 0.30
N GLU A 198 -1.00 12.66 -0.68
CA GLU A 198 -1.21 11.22 -0.77
C GLU A 198 -0.22 10.47 0.13
N GLY A 199 -0.65 9.33 0.67
CA GLY A 199 0.22 8.45 1.47
C GLY A 199 1.19 7.64 0.64
N THR A 200 1.70 6.53 1.20
CA THR A 200 2.76 5.73 0.59
C THR A 200 2.27 4.44 -0.06
N SER A 201 0.96 4.26 -0.20
CA SER A 201 0.34 3.00 -0.64
C SER A 201 0.87 2.48 -1.96
N TRP A 202 1.19 3.34 -2.91
CA TRP A 202 1.76 2.93 -4.21
C TRP A 202 3.14 2.29 -4.09
N GLY A 203 4.02 2.84 -3.26
CA GLY A 203 5.32 2.25 -2.98
C GLY A 203 5.19 0.95 -2.19
N LEU A 204 4.33 0.92 -1.17
CA LEU A 204 4.05 -0.28 -0.38
C LEU A 204 3.49 -1.39 -1.26
N PHE A 205 2.50 -1.10 -2.10
CA PHE A 205 1.85 -2.09 -2.95
C PHE A 205 2.78 -2.63 -4.04
N THR A 206 3.65 -1.81 -4.60
CA THR A 206 4.63 -2.23 -5.61
C THR A 206 5.85 -2.95 -5.04
N GLY A 207 6.10 -2.82 -3.73
CA GLY A 207 7.28 -3.35 -3.06
C GLY A 207 8.54 -2.52 -3.29
N ASP A 208 8.39 -1.28 -3.75
CA ASP A 208 9.52 -0.36 -3.97
C ASP A 208 9.83 0.42 -2.68
N ASP A 209 10.80 -0.07 -1.90
CA ASP A 209 11.19 0.50 -0.62
C ASP A 209 11.80 1.91 -0.74
N GLU A 210 12.51 2.20 -1.82
CA GLU A 210 13.07 3.53 -2.04
C GLU A 210 11.96 4.54 -2.35
N ALA A 211 10.95 4.14 -3.11
CA ALA A 211 9.77 4.96 -3.35
C ALA A 211 9.02 5.23 -2.04
N VAL A 212 8.79 4.21 -1.19
CA VAL A 212 8.18 4.39 0.13
C VAL A 212 8.95 5.39 0.97
N LYS A 213 10.27 5.28 1.02
CA LYS A 213 11.15 6.19 1.77
C LYS A 213 11.03 7.64 1.29
N ILE A 214 11.01 7.85 -0.03
CA ILE A 214 10.85 9.19 -0.62
C ILE A 214 9.48 9.77 -0.26
N MET A 215 8.40 9.00 -0.45
CA MET A 215 7.04 9.44 -0.18
C MET A 215 6.82 9.74 1.31
N ALA A 216 7.26 8.83 2.21
CA ALA A 216 7.20 9.04 3.65
C ALA A 216 8.04 10.26 4.08
N GLY A 217 9.24 10.44 3.51
CA GLY A 217 10.08 11.60 3.75
C GLY A 217 9.37 12.91 3.45
N ARG A 218 8.67 13.00 2.32
CA ARG A 218 7.88 14.19 1.94
C ARG A 218 6.75 14.48 2.93
N ILE A 219 6.03 13.45 3.39
CA ILE A 219 4.99 13.63 4.42
C ILE A 219 5.61 14.18 5.70
N MET A 220 6.75 13.62 6.14
CA MET A 220 7.45 14.12 7.32
C MET A 220 7.96 15.57 7.16
N GLU A 221 8.39 15.96 5.96
CA GLU A 221 8.77 17.34 5.66
C GLU A 221 7.56 18.28 5.78
N GLN A 222 6.38 17.87 5.27
CA GLN A 222 5.15 18.65 5.44
C GLN A 222 4.76 18.78 6.92
N MET A 223 4.84 17.69 7.69
CA MET A 223 4.58 17.74 9.13
C MET A 223 5.51 18.71 9.84
N LYS A 224 6.80 18.72 9.52
CA LYS A 224 7.77 19.68 10.07
C LYS A 224 7.45 21.11 9.66
N ARG A 225 7.15 21.34 8.37
CA ARG A 225 6.80 22.67 7.81
C ARG A 225 5.59 23.26 8.53
N LEU A 226 4.60 22.42 8.83
CA LEU A 226 3.34 22.81 9.46
C LEU A 226 3.35 22.69 10.99
N GLU A 227 4.48 22.26 11.58
CA GLU A 227 4.64 22.12 13.04
C GLU A 227 3.65 21.12 13.68
N ILE A 228 3.35 20.03 12.95
CA ILE A 228 2.37 18.99 13.34
C ILE A 228 3.10 17.75 13.84
N LYS A 229 2.56 17.13 14.90
CA LYS A 229 3.17 15.94 15.53
C LYS A 229 2.44 14.63 15.23
N ASN A 230 1.16 14.69 14.92
CA ASN A 230 0.32 13.51 14.73
C ASN A 230 -0.05 13.37 13.24
N LEU A 231 0.02 12.15 12.75
CA LEU A 231 -0.38 11.79 11.38
C LEU A 231 -1.55 10.83 11.44
N LEU A 232 -2.63 11.14 10.73
CA LEU A 232 -3.69 10.21 10.40
C LEU A 232 -3.48 9.71 8.97
N TRP A 233 -3.33 8.43 8.85
CA TRP A 233 -3.13 7.76 7.58
C TRP A 233 -4.25 6.78 7.31
N PRO A 234 -5.33 7.21 6.64
CA PRO A 234 -6.54 6.39 6.43
C PRO A 234 -6.46 5.44 5.23
N GLU A 235 -5.28 5.21 4.65
CA GLU A 235 -5.06 4.36 3.48
C GLU A 235 -4.89 2.88 3.79
#